data_75c2ca31b54363ea9a04ac29fc22f678
#
_entry.id   75c2ca31b54363ea9a04ac29fc22f678
#
_cell.length_a   1.000
_cell.length_b   1.000
_cell.length_c   1.000
_cell.angle_alpha   90.00
_cell.angle_beta   90.00
_cell.angle_gamma   90.00
#
_symmetry.space_group_name_H-M   'P 1'
#
loop_
_entity.id
_entity.type
_entity.pdbx_description
1 polymer ?
#
loop_
_entity_poly.entity_id
_entity_poly.type
_entity_poly.pdbx_seq_one_letter_code
_entity_poly.pdbx_strand_id
1 'polypeptide(L)'
;MERNQNYVELWGVAAGEPVFSHENHTRRFDKFPLRVERLSGQNDVPVIVASEALLRVCPVEEGQSLRIVGQLRSFNNKSGQGNRLVITVFAQSIEPGDGSYFNRILLSQLPV
;
A
#
# COMPACT_ATOMS: atom_id res chain seq x y z
N MET A 1 -29.24 -3.52 8.81
CA MET A 1 -28.59 -2.59 7.86
C MET A 1 -27.16 -3.04 7.61
N GLU A 2 -26.86 -3.27 6.36
CA GLU A 2 -25.50 -3.67 6.02
C GLU A 2 -24.61 -2.43 5.95
N ARG A 3 -23.38 -2.61 6.40
CA ARG A 3 -22.37 -1.57 6.31
C ARG A 3 -21.29 -2.03 5.34
N ASN A 4 -20.95 -1.16 4.43
CA ASN A 4 -19.78 -1.38 3.61
C ASN A 4 -18.55 -0.98 4.41
N GLN A 5 -17.57 -1.85 4.41
CA GLN A 5 -16.30 -1.59 5.08
C GLN A 5 -15.18 -1.58 4.04
N ASN A 6 -14.28 -0.66 4.21
CA ASN A 6 -13.13 -0.54 3.34
C ASN A 6 -11.89 -0.36 4.22
N TYR A 7 -11.30 -1.49 4.56
CA TYR A 7 -10.13 -1.55 5.43
C TYR A 7 -9.13 -2.50 4.83
N VAL A 8 -7.90 -2.04 4.70
CA VAL A 8 -6.78 -2.83 4.18
C VAL A 8 -5.62 -2.72 5.14
N GLU A 9 -5.07 -3.86 5.52
CA GLU A 9 -3.83 -3.91 6.28
C GLU A 9 -2.83 -4.75 5.49
N LEU A 10 -1.68 -4.18 5.22
CA LEU A 10 -0.63 -4.84 4.45
C LEU A 10 0.68 -4.79 5.20
N TRP A 11 1.40 -5.90 5.13
CA TRP A 11 2.78 -5.99 5.62
C TRP A 11 3.64 -6.32 4.42
N GLY A 12 4.65 -5.51 4.18
CA GLY A 12 5.49 -5.72 3.01
C GLY A 12 6.74 -4.87 3.06
N VAL A 13 7.43 -4.84 1.93
CA VAL A 13 8.68 -4.10 1.78
C VAL A 13 8.49 -3.07 0.68
N ALA A 14 8.88 -1.83 0.96
CA ALA A 14 8.83 -0.78 -0.06
C ALA A 14 9.72 -1.19 -1.23
N ALA A 15 9.13 -1.28 -2.40
CA ALA A 15 9.85 -1.69 -3.61
C ALA A 15 10.34 -0.49 -4.42
N GLY A 16 10.16 0.71 -3.92
CA GLY A 16 10.64 1.94 -4.52
C GLY A 16 10.40 3.10 -3.57
N GLU A 17 11.04 4.21 -3.82
CA GLU A 17 10.84 5.41 -3.02
C GLU A 17 9.58 6.15 -3.47
N PRO A 18 8.95 6.93 -2.57
CA PRO A 18 7.77 7.71 -2.95
C PRO A 18 8.09 8.71 -4.06
N VAL A 19 7.19 8.79 -5.03
CA VAL A 19 7.26 9.77 -6.11
C VAL A 19 5.93 10.49 -6.19
N PHE A 20 5.93 11.68 -6.78
CA PHE A 20 4.72 12.48 -6.91
C PHE A 20 3.62 11.70 -7.61
N SER A 21 2.42 11.72 -7.04
CA SER A 21 1.24 11.12 -7.62
C SER A 21 0.27 12.16 -8.15
N HIS A 22 -0.23 13.02 -7.28
CA HIS A 22 -1.18 14.05 -7.67
C HIS A 22 -1.35 15.09 -6.56
N GLU A 23 -2.03 16.18 -6.91
CA GLU A 23 -2.46 17.18 -5.93
C GLU A 23 -3.99 17.23 -5.93
N ASN A 24 -4.55 17.45 -4.77
CA ASN A 24 -5.98 17.63 -4.58
C ASN A 24 -6.20 18.70 -3.52
N HIS A 25 -6.78 19.84 -3.93
CA HIS A 25 -7.06 20.96 -3.00
C HIS A 25 -5.82 21.39 -2.22
N THR A 26 -4.74 21.66 -2.92
CA THR A 26 -3.45 22.08 -2.38
C THR A 26 -2.73 21.01 -1.55
N ARG A 27 -3.28 19.81 -1.46
CA ARG A 27 -2.62 18.70 -0.80
C ARG A 27 -1.86 17.86 -1.81
N ARG A 28 -0.63 17.54 -1.47
CA ARG A 28 0.22 16.70 -2.31
C ARG A 28 0.14 15.26 -1.83
N PHE A 29 0.03 14.35 -2.79
CA PHE A 29 0.06 12.91 -2.53
C PHE A 29 1.18 12.29 -3.34
N ASP A 30 1.91 11.41 -2.70
CA ASP A 30 2.97 10.63 -3.33
C ASP A 30 2.57 9.16 -3.35
N LYS A 31 3.22 8.38 -4.20
CA LYS A 31 2.94 6.96 -4.33
C LYS A 31 4.22 6.16 -4.35
N PHE A 32 4.14 4.94 -3.86
CA PHE A 32 5.25 3.99 -3.93
C PHE A 32 4.71 2.58 -4.04
N PRO A 33 5.48 1.66 -4.65
CA PRO A 33 5.08 0.25 -4.71
C PRO A 33 5.45 -0.46 -3.41
N LEU A 34 4.55 -1.33 -2.94
CA LEU A 34 4.81 -2.17 -1.79
C LEU A 34 4.83 -3.63 -2.25
N ARG A 35 5.93 -4.34 -1.98
CA ARG A 35 6.01 -5.75 -2.30
C ARG A 35 5.45 -6.56 -1.15
N VAL A 36 4.36 -7.28 -1.42
CA VAL A 36 3.71 -8.16 -0.45
C VAL A 36 3.88 -9.59 -0.92
N GLU A 37 4.52 -10.41 -0.10
CA GLU A 37 4.81 -11.80 -0.47
C GLU A 37 3.62 -12.69 -0.18
N ARG A 38 3.33 -13.61 -1.11
CA ARG A 38 2.35 -14.67 -0.91
C ARG A 38 3.04 -15.91 -0.37
N LEU A 39 2.26 -16.76 0.29
CA LEU A 39 2.77 -18.04 0.77
C LEU A 39 3.34 -18.89 -0.35
N SER A 40 2.85 -18.73 -1.57
CA SER A 40 3.33 -19.47 -2.74
C SER A 40 4.70 -19.01 -3.21
N GLY A 41 5.24 -17.95 -2.67
CA GLY A 41 6.51 -17.36 -3.11
C GLY A 41 6.37 -16.30 -4.17
N GLN A 42 5.16 -16.07 -4.67
CA GLN A 42 4.90 -14.98 -5.60
C GLN A 42 4.67 -13.68 -4.84
N ASN A 43 4.84 -12.58 -5.54
CA ASN A 43 4.66 -11.26 -4.93
C ASN A 43 3.49 -10.51 -5.56
N ASP A 44 2.76 -9.80 -4.74
CA ASP A 44 1.86 -8.75 -5.19
C ASP A 44 2.53 -7.41 -4.97
N VAL A 45 2.27 -6.47 -5.87
CA VAL A 45 2.91 -5.16 -5.77
C VAL A 45 1.84 -4.06 -5.90
N PRO A 46 1.01 -3.90 -4.86
CA PRO A 46 0.05 -2.80 -4.87
C PRO A 46 0.75 -1.46 -4.83
N VAL A 47 0.08 -0.45 -5.37
CA VAL A 47 0.55 0.94 -5.29
C VAL A 47 -0.06 1.56 -4.05
N ILE A 48 0.80 2.11 -3.20
CA ILE A 48 0.40 2.81 -1.99
C ILE A 48 0.41 4.30 -2.28
N VAL A 49 -0.69 4.98 -1.98
CA VAL A 49 -0.79 6.44 -2.10
C VAL A 49 -0.86 7.02 -0.70
N ALA A 50 -0.03 7.99 -0.42
CA ALA A 50 0.03 8.61 0.90
C ALA A 50 0.18 10.11 0.78
N SER A 51 -0.39 10.85 1.74
CA SER A 51 -0.24 12.29 1.78
C SER A 51 1.19 12.67 2.13
N GLU A 52 1.62 13.83 1.65
CA GLU A 52 2.93 14.35 2.00
C GLU A 52 3.06 14.50 3.52
N ALA A 53 1.98 14.91 4.20
CA ALA A 53 2.01 15.05 5.64
C ALA A 53 2.31 13.73 6.35
N LEU A 54 1.70 12.63 5.89
CA LEU A 54 1.94 11.32 6.47
C LEU A 54 3.38 10.88 6.21
N LEU A 55 3.88 11.08 5.00
CA LEU A 55 5.26 10.69 4.64
C LEU A 55 6.30 11.54 5.35
N ARG A 56 5.94 12.74 5.78
CA ARG A 56 6.82 13.58 6.57
C ARG A 56 7.01 13.01 7.98
N VAL A 57 5.94 12.44 8.54
CA VAL A 57 5.99 11.80 9.86
C VAL A 57 6.65 10.43 9.79
N CYS A 58 6.39 9.70 8.72
CA CYS A 58 6.95 8.36 8.54
C CYS A 58 7.58 8.25 7.14
N PRO A 59 8.82 8.70 6.98
CA PRO A 59 9.50 8.62 5.69
C PRO A 59 9.66 7.18 5.23
N VAL A 60 9.52 6.95 3.93
CA VAL A 60 9.62 5.63 3.32
C VAL A 60 10.83 5.57 2.43
N GLU A 61 11.65 4.54 2.62
CA GLU A 61 12.81 4.27 1.77
C GLU A 61 12.67 2.89 1.14
N GLU A 62 13.19 2.76 -0.07
CA GLU A 62 13.20 1.46 -0.74
C GLU A 62 13.90 0.43 0.13
N GLY A 63 13.32 -0.76 0.21
CA GLY A 63 13.87 -1.87 1.00
C GLY A 63 13.39 -1.90 2.45
N GLN A 64 12.64 -0.89 2.87
CA GLN A 64 12.16 -0.82 4.25
C GLN A 64 10.93 -1.69 4.45
N SER A 65 10.91 -2.46 5.54
CA SER A 65 9.71 -3.21 5.94
C SER A 65 8.70 -2.27 6.56
N LEU A 66 7.45 -2.38 6.10
CA LEU A 66 6.38 -1.47 6.49
C LEU A 66 5.10 -2.22 6.80
N ARG A 67 4.32 -1.65 7.71
CA ARG A 67 2.92 -2.01 7.92
C ARG A 67 2.08 -0.82 7.46
N ILE A 68 1.18 -1.09 6.52
CA ILE A 68 0.31 -0.07 5.93
C ILE A 68 -1.12 -0.39 6.31
N VAL A 69 -1.82 0.60 6.84
CA VAL A 69 -3.26 0.52 7.08
C VAL A 69 -3.93 1.61 6.27
N GLY A 70 -4.99 1.26 5.55
CA GLY A 70 -5.68 2.23 4.74
C GLY A 70 -6.93 1.67 4.09
N GLN A 71 -7.25 2.22 2.94
CA GLN A 71 -8.44 1.87 2.18
C GLN A 71 -8.10 1.61 0.73
N LEU A 72 -8.86 0.74 0.09
CA LEU A 72 -8.79 0.61 -1.36
C LEU A 72 -9.45 1.83 -2.00
N ARG A 73 -8.81 2.34 -3.03
CA ARG A 73 -9.35 3.42 -3.84
C ARG A 73 -9.19 3.06 -5.30
N SER A 74 -10.23 3.32 -6.08
CA SER A 74 -10.19 3.07 -7.50
C SER A 74 -10.52 4.34 -8.26
N PHE A 75 -9.93 4.47 -9.42
CA PHE A 75 -10.22 5.59 -10.30
C PHE A 75 -10.01 5.15 -11.74
N ASN A 76 -10.65 5.87 -12.65
CA ASN A 76 -10.48 5.63 -14.07
C ASN A 76 -9.34 6.49 -14.59
N ASN A 77 -8.36 5.84 -15.20
CA ASN A 77 -7.29 6.55 -15.87
C ASN A 77 -7.68 6.70 -17.34
N LYS A 78 -7.93 7.94 -17.75
CA LYS A 78 -8.36 8.25 -19.10
C LYS A 78 -7.22 8.61 -20.03
N SER A 79 -6.02 8.15 -19.75
CA SER A 79 -4.91 8.42 -20.63
C SER A 79 -4.90 7.44 -21.80
N GLY A 80 -4.70 7.95 -23.01
CA GLY A 80 -4.59 7.13 -24.20
C GLY A 80 -5.94 6.63 -24.70
N GLN A 81 -5.95 5.39 -25.19
CA GLN A 81 -7.11 4.80 -25.86
C GLN A 81 -7.96 4.02 -24.85
N GLY A 82 -8.94 4.68 -24.28
CA GLY A 82 -9.93 4.03 -23.43
C GLY A 82 -9.74 4.31 -21.95
N ASN A 83 -10.65 3.77 -21.18
CA ASN A 83 -10.65 3.90 -19.72
C ASN A 83 -10.00 2.69 -19.10
N ARG A 84 -9.09 2.90 -18.16
CA ARG A 84 -8.48 1.84 -17.38
C ARG A 84 -8.81 2.06 -15.92
N LEU A 85 -9.39 1.05 -15.28
CA LEU A 85 -9.63 1.07 -13.85
C LEU A 85 -8.32 0.80 -13.12
N VAL A 86 -7.94 1.71 -12.25
CA VAL A 86 -6.73 1.57 -11.43
C VAL A 86 -7.15 1.46 -9.97
N ILE A 87 -6.60 0.46 -9.27
CA ILE A 87 -6.88 0.24 -7.86
C ILE A 87 -5.59 0.51 -7.08
N THR A 88 -5.70 1.36 -6.07
CA THR A 88 -4.59 1.71 -5.19
C THR A 88 -5.00 1.51 -3.74
N VAL A 89 -4.03 1.54 -2.84
CA VAL A 89 -4.26 1.56 -1.41
C VAL A 89 -3.94 2.96 -0.90
N PHE A 90 -4.95 3.63 -0.38
CA PHE A 90 -4.79 4.96 0.19
C PHE A 90 -4.41 4.80 1.66
N ALA A 91 -3.17 5.11 2.00
CA ALA A 91 -2.63 4.88 3.33
C ALA A 91 -3.19 5.89 4.33
N GLN A 92 -3.66 5.38 5.46
CA GLN A 92 -4.06 6.19 6.61
C GLN A 92 -2.99 6.15 7.68
N SER A 93 -2.24 5.07 7.77
CA SER A 93 -1.07 4.98 8.65
C SER A 93 0.02 4.15 8.01
N ILE A 94 1.26 4.52 8.30
CA ILE A 94 2.45 3.81 7.86
C ILE A 94 3.32 3.64 9.07
N GLU A 95 3.72 2.40 9.36
CA GLU A 95 4.56 2.09 10.49
C GLU A 95 5.72 1.23 10.03
N PRO A 96 6.89 1.32 10.68
CA PRO A 96 7.96 0.35 10.43
C PRO A 96 7.45 -1.05 10.72
N GLY A 97 7.71 -1.97 9.81
CA GLY A 97 7.34 -3.37 9.98
C GLY A 97 8.48 -4.16 10.58
N ASP A 98 8.13 -5.25 11.26
CA ASP A 98 9.09 -6.22 11.73
C ASP A 98 9.07 -7.39 10.77
N GLY A 99 10.21 -7.69 10.16
CA GLY A 99 10.31 -8.82 9.24
C GLY A 99 9.86 -10.14 9.85
N SER A 100 9.91 -10.27 11.17
CA SER A 100 9.45 -11.48 11.83
C SER A 100 7.94 -11.64 11.80
N TYR A 101 7.20 -10.57 11.55
CA TYR A 101 5.74 -10.65 11.48
C TYR A 101 5.29 -11.56 10.35
N PHE A 102 5.91 -11.43 9.20
CA PHE A 102 5.57 -12.27 8.05
C PHE A 102 5.74 -13.76 8.39
N ASN A 103 6.82 -14.09 9.07
CA ASN A 103 7.07 -15.47 9.46
C ASN A 103 6.00 -15.99 10.43
N ARG A 104 5.53 -15.16 11.34
CA ARG A 104 4.47 -15.56 12.27
C ARG A 104 3.15 -15.79 11.55
N ILE A 105 2.81 -14.92 10.60
CA ILE A 105 1.60 -15.08 9.80
C ILE A 105 1.71 -16.37 8.96
N LEU A 106 2.87 -16.58 8.34
CA LEU A 106 3.10 -17.77 7.53
C LEU A 106 2.89 -19.05 8.36
N LEU A 107 3.48 -19.09 9.54
CA LEU A 107 3.36 -20.27 10.42
C LEU A 107 1.92 -20.49 10.87
N SER A 108 1.20 -19.43 11.16
CA SER A 108 -0.20 -19.55 11.62
C SER A 108 -1.15 -20.01 10.54
N GLN A 109 -0.78 -19.86 9.27
CA GLN A 109 -1.61 -20.25 8.14
C GLN A 109 -1.24 -21.59 7.53
N LEU A 110 -0.19 -22.22 8.03
CA LEU A 110 0.18 -23.54 7.56
C LEU A 110 -0.84 -24.57 8.02
N PRO A 111 -1.18 -25.55 7.17
CA PRO A 111 -2.07 -26.61 7.60
C PRO A 111 -1.44 -27.41 8.73
N VAL A 112 -2.26 -27.75 9.67
CA VAL A 112 -1.83 -28.52 10.84
C VAL A 112 -1.92 -30.00 10.53
#